data_270d65994fac297d3cb476464e67591b
#
_entry.id   270d65994fac297d3cb476464e67591b
#
_cell.length_a   1.000
_cell.length_b   1.000
_cell.length_c   1.000
_cell.angle_alpha   90.00
_cell.angle_beta   90.00
_cell.angle_gamma   90.00
#
_symmetry.space_group_name_H-M   'P 1'
#
loop_
_entity.id
_entity.type
_entity.pdbx_description
1 polymer ?
#
loop_
_entity_poly.entity_id
_entity_poly.type
_entity_poly.pdbx_seq_one_letter_code
_entity_poly.pdbx_strand_id
1 'polypeptide(L)'
;EFVYGDVTDYDILEDAMKDVDEVYHCAAVVSFNPNDKKSLMTVNVGGTTNMVNAALHCGVKKFCHVSSIAALGRALEGEAIDEESPWSQSKNNSVYSISKHEAEMEVWRGIAEGLNATIVNPSLILGAGRWNSSSCELFTTIAKGFPFYTTGVNGFVDVKDVARAMMT
;
A
#
# COMPACT_ATOMS: atom_id res chain seq x y z
N GLU A 1 -20.38 -11.51 -4.50
CA GLU A 1 -20.71 -11.77 -3.08
C GLU A 1 -19.92 -10.79 -2.21
N PHE A 2 -20.51 -10.33 -1.10
CA PHE A 2 -19.87 -9.41 -0.16
C PHE A 2 -19.62 -10.13 1.17
N VAL A 3 -18.35 -10.19 1.59
CA VAL A 3 -17.92 -10.83 2.83
C VAL A 3 -17.40 -9.78 3.79
N TYR A 4 -17.91 -9.76 5.02
CA TYR A 4 -17.34 -8.94 6.09
C TYR A 4 -16.13 -9.64 6.69
N GLY A 5 -15.00 -8.96 6.74
CA GLY A 5 -13.77 -9.50 7.32
C GLY A 5 -12.76 -8.40 7.61
N ASP A 6 -11.75 -8.76 8.38
CA ASP A 6 -10.58 -7.92 8.66
C ASP A 6 -9.32 -8.67 8.22
N VAL A 7 -8.38 -7.97 7.61
CA VAL A 7 -7.11 -8.58 7.15
C VAL A 7 -6.27 -9.14 8.30
N THR A 8 -6.58 -8.78 9.53
CA THR A 8 -5.92 -9.33 10.73
C THR A 8 -6.51 -10.67 11.18
N ASP A 9 -7.62 -11.11 10.57
CA ASP A 9 -8.28 -12.38 10.86
C ASP A 9 -8.00 -13.38 9.73
N TYR A 10 -7.06 -14.28 9.96
CA TYR A 10 -6.60 -15.26 8.97
C TYR A 10 -7.71 -16.22 8.53
N ASP A 11 -8.53 -16.70 9.46
CA ASP A 11 -9.56 -17.72 9.16
C ASP A 11 -10.63 -17.14 8.20
N ILE A 12 -11.02 -15.89 8.39
CA ILE A 12 -11.95 -15.18 7.49
C ILE A 12 -11.33 -15.00 6.09
N LEU A 13 -10.03 -14.68 6.02
CA LEU A 13 -9.34 -14.52 4.73
C LEU A 13 -9.23 -15.83 3.98
N GLU A 14 -8.91 -16.91 4.67
CA GLU A 14 -8.84 -18.25 4.09
C GLU A 14 -10.21 -18.67 3.54
N ASP A 15 -11.29 -18.47 4.31
CA ASP A 15 -12.64 -18.78 3.86
C ASP A 15 -13.06 -17.91 2.66
N ALA A 16 -12.72 -16.63 2.66
CA ALA A 16 -13.05 -15.69 1.58
C ALA A 16 -12.27 -15.96 0.29
N MET A 17 -11.09 -16.59 0.37
CA MET A 17 -10.23 -16.91 -0.78
C MET A 17 -10.48 -18.30 -1.39
N LYS A 18 -11.41 -19.11 -0.83
CA LYS A 18 -11.79 -20.38 -1.44
C LYS A 18 -12.37 -20.18 -2.83
N ASP A 19 -11.82 -20.90 -3.81
CA ASP A 19 -12.21 -20.82 -5.22
C ASP A 19 -12.02 -19.43 -5.87
N VAL A 20 -11.15 -18.58 -5.30
CA VAL A 20 -10.78 -17.28 -5.86
C VAL A 20 -9.50 -17.41 -6.71
N ASP A 21 -9.58 -16.97 -7.95
CA ASP A 21 -8.45 -16.98 -8.87
C ASP A 21 -7.52 -15.77 -8.71
N GLU A 22 -8.07 -14.61 -8.44
CA GLU A 22 -7.31 -13.35 -8.41
C GLU A 22 -7.62 -12.54 -7.14
N VAL A 23 -6.58 -12.02 -6.50
CA VAL A 23 -6.68 -11.20 -5.29
C VAL A 23 -6.05 -9.84 -5.52
N TYR A 24 -6.76 -8.77 -5.21
CA TYR A 24 -6.27 -7.39 -5.23
C TYR A 24 -6.22 -6.85 -3.80
N HIS A 25 -5.04 -6.89 -3.21
CA HIS A 25 -4.84 -6.46 -1.82
C HIS A 25 -4.61 -4.96 -1.72
N CYS A 26 -5.68 -4.22 -1.43
CA CYS A 26 -5.66 -2.77 -1.27
C CYS A 26 -5.83 -2.31 0.19
N ALA A 27 -6.04 -3.24 1.11
CA ALA A 27 -6.31 -2.90 2.51
C ALA A 27 -5.03 -2.41 3.21
N ALA A 28 -5.07 -1.19 3.71
CA ALA A 28 -3.99 -0.61 4.50
C ALA A 28 -4.49 0.56 5.35
N VAL A 29 -3.82 0.80 6.46
CA VAL A 29 -3.95 2.04 7.23
C VAL A 29 -2.93 3.05 6.71
N VAL A 30 -3.39 4.28 6.48
CA VAL A 30 -2.54 5.43 6.14
C VAL A 30 -2.59 6.41 7.29
N SER A 31 -1.49 6.59 7.99
CA SER A 31 -1.36 7.58 9.06
C SER A 31 0.08 8.05 9.19
N PHE A 32 0.25 9.34 9.45
CA PHE A 32 1.54 9.96 9.77
C PHE A 32 1.65 10.31 11.27
N ASN A 33 0.65 9.94 12.07
CA ASN A 33 0.67 10.12 13.51
C ASN A 33 1.55 9.03 14.15
N PRO A 34 2.60 9.39 14.91
CA PRO A 34 3.48 8.40 15.57
C PRO A 34 2.74 7.45 16.54
N ASN A 35 1.61 7.88 17.09
CA ASN A 35 0.82 7.06 18.01
C ASN A 35 0.13 5.87 17.31
N ASP A 36 -0.02 5.92 15.99
CA ASP A 36 -0.67 4.87 15.21
C ASP A 36 0.28 3.74 14.79
N LYS A 37 1.53 3.74 15.31
CA LYS A 37 2.54 2.74 14.98
C LYS A 37 2.01 1.31 15.13
N LYS A 38 1.34 1.01 16.24
CA LYS A 38 0.81 -0.35 16.49
C LYS A 38 -0.21 -0.73 15.42
N SER A 39 -1.14 0.15 15.09
CA SER A 39 -2.16 -0.10 14.07
C SER A 39 -1.53 -0.29 12.69
N LEU A 40 -0.59 0.58 12.30
CA LEU A 40 0.15 0.49 11.05
C LEU A 40 0.87 -0.86 10.90
N MET A 41 1.58 -1.31 11.94
CA MET A 41 2.30 -2.59 11.90
C MET A 41 1.33 -3.78 11.89
N THR A 42 0.29 -3.74 12.71
CA THR A 42 -0.68 -4.85 12.79
C THR A 42 -1.46 -5.00 11.48
N VAL A 43 -1.98 -3.91 10.92
CA VAL A 43 -2.82 -3.97 9.71
C VAL A 43 -1.97 -4.08 8.45
N ASN A 44 -0.96 -3.21 8.28
CA ASN A 44 -0.22 -3.20 7.02
C ASN A 44 0.73 -4.39 6.90
N VAL A 45 1.48 -4.71 7.95
CA VAL A 45 2.43 -5.83 7.90
C VAL A 45 1.72 -7.14 8.23
N GLY A 46 1.10 -7.24 9.42
CA GLY A 46 0.41 -8.47 9.84
C GLY A 46 -0.74 -8.85 8.90
N GLY A 47 -1.54 -7.87 8.47
CA GLY A 47 -2.60 -8.10 7.49
C GLY A 47 -2.07 -8.58 6.15
N THR A 48 -0.98 -7.99 5.63
CA THR A 48 -0.37 -8.47 4.39
C THR A 48 0.24 -9.87 4.54
N THR A 49 0.87 -10.16 5.69
CA THR A 49 1.34 -11.53 6.00
C THR A 49 0.20 -12.54 5.92
N ASN A 50 -0.94 -12.25 6.53
CA ASN A 50 -2.12 -13.11 6.48
C ASN A 50 -2.65 -13.28 5.06
N MET A 51 -2.76 -12.18 4.30
CA MET A 51 -3.22 -12.21 2.90
C MET A 51 -2.32 -13.07 2.02
N VAL A 52 -0.99 -12.96 2.16
CA VAL A 52 0.00 -13.76 1.43
C VAL A 52 -0.13 -15.24 1.80
N ASN A 53 -0.21 -15.54 3.10
CA ASN A 53 -0.34 -16.93 3.58
C ASN A 53 -1.65 -17.56 3.11
N ALA A 54 -2.78 -16.86 3.20
CA ALA A 54 -4.07 -17.35 2.73
C ALA A 54 -4.07 -17.56 1.20
N ALA A 55 -3.48 -16.63 0.44
CA ALA A 55 -3.36 -16.75 -1.01
C ALA A 55 -2.52 -17.96 -1.44
N LEU A 56 -1.40 -18.21 -0.76
CA LEU A 56 -0.58 -19.41 -0.98
C LEU A 56 -1.34 -20.69 -0.64
N HIS A 57 -2.02 -20.71 0.51
CA HIS A 57 -2.78 -21.87 0.98
C HIS A 57 -3.95 -22.22 0.04
N CYS A 58 -4.69 -21.21 -0.41
CA CYS A 58 -5.85 -21.39 -1.30
C CYS A 58 -5.45 -21.55 -2.78
N GLY A 59 -4.17 -21.42 -3.13
CA GLY A 59 -3.71 -21.59 -4.52
C GLY A 59 -4.18 -20.49 -5.45
N VAL A 60 -4.23 -19.25 -4.97
CA VAL A 60 -4.58 -18.05 -5.76
C VAL A 60 -3.64 -17.93 -6.97
N LYS A 61 -4.21 -17.72 -8.16
CA LYS A 61 -3.46 -17.72 -9.42
C LYS A 61 -2.74 -16.40 -9.70
N LYS A 62 -3.33 -15.29 -9.24
CA LYS A 62 -2.74 -13.94 -9.33
C LYS A 62 -2.98 -13.16 -8.03
N PHE A 63 -1.95 -12.53 -7.54
CA PHE A 63 -2.03 -11.66 -6.36
C PHE A 63 -1.46 -10.28 -6.71
N CYS A 64 -2.25 -9.24 -6.61
CA CYS A 64 -1.78 -7.86 -6.81
C CYS A 64 -1.78 -7.11 -5.47
N HIS A 65 -0.60 -6.63 -5.07
CA HIS A 65 -0.44 -5.82 -3.86
C HIS A 65 -0.32 -4.33 -4.19
N VAL A 66 -1.16 -3.51 -3.60
CA VAL A 66 -1.01 -2.05 -3.67
C VAL A 66 -0.07 -1.59 -2.56
N SER A 67 1.20 -1.44 -2.91
CA SER A 67 2.22 -0.85 -2.05
C SER A 67 2.18 0.70 -2.11
N SER A 68 3.29 1.34 -2.15
CA SER A 68 3.42 2.81 -2.25
C SER A 68 4.86 3.17 -2.62
N ILE A 69 5.07 4.30 -3.28
CA ILE A 69 6.43 4.87 -3.39
C ILE A 69 7.08 5.09 -2.02
N ALA A 70 6.29 5.19 -0.95
CA ALA A 70 6.81 5.28 0.42
C ALA A 70 7.54 4.01 0.89
N ALA A 71 7.29 2.86 0.25
CA ALA A 71 7.97 1.60 0.51
C ALA A 71 9.33 1.50 -0.18
N LEU A 72 9.53 2.28 -1.23
CA LEU A 72 10.81 2.39 -1.94
C LEU A 72 11.77 3.28 -1.15
N GLY A 73 13.03 3.23 -1.46
CA GLY A 73 14.04 4.05 -0.81
C GLY A 73 13.80 5.56 -0.96
N ARG A 74 14.81 6.34 -0.63
CA ARG A 74 14.82 7.78 -0.90
C ARG A 74 15.80 8.04 -2.03
N ALA A 75 15.36 8.77 -3.04
CA ALA A 75 16.28 9.28 -4.07
C ALA A 75 17.29 10.26 -3.46
N LEU A 76 18.48 10.28 -4.03
CA LEU A 76 19.42 11.36 -3.84
C LEU A 76 18.86 12.65 -4.46
N GLU A 77 19.38 13.80 -4.05
CA GLU A 77 18.90 15.08 -4.55
C GLU A 77 19.00 15.15 -6.09
N GLY A 78 17.86 15.36 -6.75
CA GLY A 78 17.76 15.44 -8.21
C GLY A 78 17.50 14.11 -8.94
N GLU A 79 17.41 12.99 -8.23
CA GLU A 79 17.07 11.68 -8.81
C GLU A 79 15.59 11.33 -8.60
N ALA A 80 15.04 10.56 -9.52
CA ALA A 80 13.71 9.97 -9.36
C ALA A 80 13.82 8.67 -8.53
N ILE A 81 12.78 8.37 -7.74
CA ILE A 81 12.63 7.08 -7.05
C ILE A 81 11.97 6.11 -8.03
N ASP A 82 12.51 4.92 -8.12
CA ASP A 82 11.98 3.78 -8.87
C ASP A 82 12.07 2.50 -8.04
N GLU A 83 11.64 1.37 -8.63
CA GLU A 83 11.60 0.07 -7.99
C GLU A 83 13.01 -0.53 -7.74
N GLU A 84 14.05 0.01 -8.37
CA GLU A 84 15.46 -0.38 -8.15
C GLU A 84 16.12 0.45 -7.05
N SER A 85 15.45 1.49 -6.56
CA SER A 85 15.97 2.38 -5.51
C SER A 85 16.16 1.63 -4.20
N PRO A 86 17.40 1.57 -3.65
CA PRO A 86 17.65 0.77 -2.47
C PRO A 86 16.98 1.36 -1.23
N TRP A 87 16.29 0.51 -0.49
CA TRP A 87 15.77 0.88 0.82
C TRP A 87 16.93 1.18 1.78
N SER A 88 16.87 2.31 2.45
CA SER A 88 17.79 2.65 3.52
C SER A 88 17.04 2.99 4.80
N GLN A 89 17.39 2.33 5.89
CA GLN A 89 16.83 2.68 7.19
C GLN A 89 17.38 4.02 7.67
N SER A 90 16.51 4.95 7.95
CA SER A 90 16.85 6.33 8.29
C SER A 90 15.91 6.84 9.38
N LYS A 91 16.39 7.76 10.22
CA LYS A 91 15.55 8.48 11.20
C LYS A 91 14.46 9.32 10.54
N ASN A 92 14.57 9.56 9.24
CA ASN A 92 13.62 10.33 8.45
C ASN A 92 12.50 9.47 7.84
N ASN A 93 12.55 8.14 7.99
CA ASN A 93 11.48 7.28 7.52
C ASN A 93 10.28 7.40 8.47
N SER A 94 9.12 7.73 7.92
CA SER A 94 7.89 7.71 8.70
C SER A 94 7.52 6.28 9.11
N VAL A 95 6.74 6.13 10.17
CA VAL A 95 6.22 4.81 10.57
C VAL A 95 5.39 4.19 9.43
N TYR A 96 4.64 5.01 8.69
CA TYR A 96 3.91 4.58 7.50
C TYR A 96 4.85 4.00 6.44
N SER A 97 5.92 4.72 6.10
CA SER A 97 6.93 4.26 5.14
C SER A 97 7.54 2.91 5.54
N ILE A 98 7.92 2.76 6.81
CA ILE A 98 8.44 1.50 7.35
C ILE A 98 7.39 0.40 7.22
N SER A 99 6.13 0.65 7.61
CA SER A 99 5.07 -0.35 7.54
C SER A 99 4.75 -0.80 6.11
N LYS A 100 4.83 0.11 5.13
CA LYS A 100 4.63 -0.25 3.71
C LYS A 100 5.80 -1.04 3.16
N HIS A 101 7.02 -0.68 3.52
CA HIS A 101 8.20 -1.45 3.13
C HIS A 101 8.17 -2.87 3.72
N GLU A 102 7.91 -3.01 5.01
CA GLU A 102 7.84 -4.34 5.66
C GLU A 102 6.68 -5.18 5.10
N ALA A 103 5.54 -4.57 4.81
CA ALA A 103 4.43 -5.26 4.13
C ALA A 103 4.82 -5.75 2.73
N GLU A 104 5.56 -4.94 1.96
CA GLU A 104 6.05 -5.33 0.66
C GLU A 104 7.05 -6.48 0.74
N MET A 105 7.90 -6.52 1.78
CA MET A 105 8.81 -7.65 2.03
C MET A 105 8.06 -8.97 2.27
N GLU A 106 6.88 -8.92 2.90
CA GLU A 106 6.03 -10.11 3.04
C GLU A 106 5.52 -10.61 1.67
N VAL A 107 5.21 -9.72 0.74
CA VAL A 107 4.83 -10.11 -0.62
C VAL A 107 6.02 -10.72 -1.36
N TRP A 108 7.21 -10.14 -1.23
CA TRP A 108 8.45 -10.71 -1.79
C TRP A 108 8.76 -12.10 -1.21
N ARG A 109 8.50 -12.30 0.09
CA ARG A 109 8.56 -13.64 0.71
C ARG A 109 7.59 -14.61 0.03
N GLY A 110 6.33 -14.17 -0.16
CA GLY A 110 5.32 -14.98 -0.86
C GLY A 110 5.73 -15.36 -2.28
N ILE A 111 6.34 -14.42 -3.03
CA ILE A 111 6.89 -14.69 -4.37
C ILE A 111 7.98 -15.77 -4.30
N ALA A 112 8.88 -15.67 -3.34
CA ALA A 112 9.93 -16.66 -3.13
C ALA A 112 9.37 -18.05 -2.76
N GLU A 113 8.19 -18.10 -2.14
CA GLU A 113 7.45 -19.32 -1.80
C GLU A 113 6.54 -19.83 -2.92
N GLY A 114 6.49 -19.12 -4.07
CA GLY A 114 5.77 -19.54 -5.27
C GLY A 114 4.46 -18.79 -5.55
N LEU A 115 4.14 -17.73 -4.79
CA LEU A 115 3.00 -16.87 -5.09
C LEU A 115 3.26 -16.09 -6.39
N ASN A 116 2.34 -16.19 -7.35
CA ASN A 116 2.38 -15.35 -8.55
C ASN A 116 1.83 -13.96 -8.20
N ALA A 117 2.71 -13.07 -7.76
CA ALA A 117 2.32 -11.74 -7.29
C ALA A 117 2.94 -10.62 -8.12
N THR A 118 2.17 -9.52 -8.24
CA THR A 118 2.59 -8.24 -8.79
C THR A 118 2.44 -7.17 -7.72
N ILE A 119 3.40 -6.26 -7.64
CA ILE A 119 3.39 -5.13 -6.72
C ILE A 119 3.27 -3.85 -7.53
N VAL A 120 2.38 -2.94 -7.11
CA VAL A 120 2.29 -1.60 -7.65
C VAL A 120 2.66 -0.58 -6.58
N ASN A 121 3.53 0.38 -6.90
CA ASN A 121 4.03 1.40 -5.97
C ASN A 121 3.52 2.80 -6.38
N PRO A 122 2.21 3.07 -6.24
CA PRO A 122 1.67 4.34 -6.67
C PRO A 122 2.23 5.50 -5.85
N SER A 123 2.40 6.64 -6.51
CA SER A 123 2.60 7.93 -5.87
C SER A 123 1.29 8.41 -5.22
N LEU A 124 1.12 9.72 -5.01
CA LEU A 124 -0.10 10.25 -4.42
C LEU A 124 -1.28 10.02 -5.37
N ILE A 125 -2.19 9.11 -4.97
CA ILE A 125 -3.36 8.75 -5.77
C ILE A 125 -4.40 9.86 -5.66
N LEU A 126 -4.85 10.37 -6.82
CA LEU A 126 -5.93 11.34 -6.93
C LEU A 126 -7.17 10.70 -7.57
N GLY A 127 -8.33 11.05 -7.03
CA GLY A 127 -9.60 10.56 -7.56
C GLY A 127 -10.78 11.11 -6.78
N ALA A 128 -11.99 10.88 -7.30
CA ALA A 128 -13.22 11.27 -6.61
C ALA A 128 -13.38 10.46 -5.30
N GLY A 129 -13.63 11.15 -4.20
CA GLY A 129 -13.75 10.52 -2.89
C GLY A 129 -14.37 11.46 -1.86
N ARG A 130 -14.23 11.12 -0.59
CA ARG A 130 -14.73 11.96 0.50
C ARG A 130 -13.82 13.17 0.68
N TRP A 131 -14.38 14.38 0.56
CA TRP A 131 -13.65 15.65 0.60
C TRP A 131 -12.90 15.93 1.91
N ASN A 132 -13.25 15.27 2.99
CA ASN A 132 -12.67 15.44 4.33
C ASN A 132 -11.75 14.28 4.73
N SER A 133 -11.26 13.49 3.78
CA SER A 133 -10.37 12.38 4.07
C SER A 133 -9.39 12.10 2.93
N SER A 134 -8.26 11.51 3.29
CA SER A 134 -7.22 11.07 2.36
C SER A 134 -6.72 12.19 1.43
N SER A 135 -6.34 11.86 0.20
CA SER A 135 -5.84 12.84 -0.79
C SER A 135 -6.85 13.93 -1.18
N CYS A 136 -8.16 13.69 -1.00
CA CYS A 136 -9.18 14.72 -1.23
C CYS A 136 -9.09 15.89 -0.23
N GLU A 137 -8.62 15.64 1.00
CA GLU A 137 -8.43 16.68 2.01
C GLU A 137 -7.38 17.72 1.58
N LEU A 138 -6.42 17.34 0.76
CA LEU A 138 -5.45 18.27 0.18
C LEU A 138 -6.14 19.37 -0.61
N PHE A 139 -7.11 19.03 -1.46
CA PHE A 139 -7.87 20.01 -2.25
C PHE A 139 -8.70 20.93 -1.36
N THR A 140 -9.35 20.40 -0.33
CA THR A 140 -10.15 21.21 0.59
C THR A 140 -9.28 22.15 1.41
N THR A 141 -8.09 21.72 1.80
CA THR A 141 -7.13 22.54 2.54
C THR A 141 -6.59 23.67 1.68
N ILE A 142 -6.23 23.40 0.44
CA ILE A 142 -5.76 24.42 -0.51
C ILE A 142 -6.88 25.41 -0.81
N ALA A 143 -8.10 24.94 -1.04
CA ALA A 143 -9.26 25.81 -1.34
C ALA A 143 -9.62 26.76 -0.19
N LYS A 144 -9.34 26.37 1.06
CA LYS A 144 -9.53 27.22 2.25
C LYS A 144 -8.41 28.25 2.45
N GLY A 145 -7.38 28.22 1.62
CA GLY A 145 -6.22 29.10 1.73
C GLY A 145 -5.13 28.51 2.59
N PHE A 146 -4.25 27.73 1.99
CA PHE A 146 -3.06 27.19 2.66
C PHE A 146 -1.90 28.18 2.52
N PRO A 147 -1.43 28.79 3.62
CA PRO A 147 -0.47 29.90 3.55
C PRO A 147 1.00 29.47 3.32
N PHE A 148 1.25 28.14 3.28
CA PHE A 148 2.59 27.58 3.12
C PHE A 148 2.67 26.80 1.82
N TYR A 149 3.87 26.71 1.26
CA TYR A 149 4.19 25.81 0.15
C TYR A 149 5.48 25.05 0.45
N THR A 150 5.61 23.89 -0.14
CA THR A 150 6.84 23.08 -0.07
C THR A 150 7.57 23.18 -1.41
N THR A 151 8.89 23.17 -1.38
CA THR A 151 9.74 23.15 -2.58
C THR A 151 9.97 21.74 -3.12
N GLY A 152 9.44 20.71 -2.44
CA GLY A 152 9.59 19.32 -2.85
C GLY A 152 8.74 18.99 -4.08
N VAL A 153 9.18 18.01 -4.85
CA VAL A 153 8.48 17.44 -6.00
C VAL A 153 7.80 16.15 -5.57
N ASN A 154 6.53 15.97 -5.97
CA ASN A 154 5.76 14.74 -5.73
C ASN A 154 5.16 14.25 -7.04
N GLY A 155 5.07 12.90 -7.17
CA GLY A 155 4.29 12.29 -8.22
C GLY A 155 2.81 12.25 -7.87
N PHE A 156 1.95 12.36 -8.88
CA PHE A 156 0.50 12.19 -8.77
C PHE A 156 0.03 11.22 -9.84
N VAL A 157 -0.93 10.37 -9.48
CA VAL A 157 -1.50 9.39 -10.41
C VAL A 157 -3.02 9.34 -10.25
N ASP A 158 -3.75 9.21 -11.36
CA ASP A 158 -5.20 9.02 -11.32
C ASP A 158 -5.54 7.62 -10.77
N VAL A 159 -6.53 7.53 -9.89
CA VAL A 159 -6.98 6.25 -9.30
C VAL A 159 -7.40 5.22 -10.34
N LYS A 160 -7.92 5.67 -11.49
CA LYS A 160 -8.30 4.78 -12.59
C LYS A 160 -7.08 4.18 -13.30
N ASP A 161 -5.98 4.93 -13.37
CA ASP A 161 -4.75 4.43 -13.96
C ASP A 161 -4.06 3.43 -13.03
N VAL A 162 -4.11 3.66 -11.70
CA VAL A 162 -3.70 2.64 -10.72
C VAL A 162 -4.54 1.37 -10.89
N ALA A 163 -5.86 1.49 -10.94
CA ALA A 163 -6.75 0.34 -11.12
C ALA A 163 -6.49 -0.42 -12.43
N ARG A 164 -6.19 0.29 -13.51
CA ARG A 164 -5.81 -0.35 -14.79
C ARG A 164 -4.49 -1.10 -14.68
N ALA A 165 -3.47 -0.48 -14.06
CA ALA A 165 -2.18 -1.11 -13.85
C ALA A 165 -2.28 -2.40 -13.01
N MET A 166 -3.19 -2.44 -12.03
CA MET A 166 -3.42 -3.63 -11.21
C MET A 166 -4.05 -4.79 -12.00
N MET A 167 -4.82 -4.50 -13.05
CA MET A 167 -5.55 -5.51 -13.85
C MET A 167 -4.75 -6.03 -15.06
N THR A 168 -3.55 -5.51 -15.29
CA THR A 168 -2.67 -5.92 -16.41
C THR A 168 -1.75 -7.05 -16.00
#